data_a8364302176c138903fd86b631ce7dfb
#
_entry.id   a8364302176c138903fd86b631ce7dfb
#
_cell.length_a   1.000
_cell.length_b   1.000
_cell.length_c   1.000
_cell.angle_alpha   90.00
_cell.angle_beta   90.00
_cell.angle_gamma   90.00
#
_symmetry.space_group_name_H-M   'P 1'
#
loop_
_entity.id
_entity.type
_entity.pdbx_description
1 polymer ?
#
loop_
_entity_poly.entity_id
_entity_poly.type
_entity_poly.pdbx_seq_one_letter_code
_entity_poly.pdbx_strand_id
1 'polypeptide(L)'
;SLVGSEMCIRDSLKQNLDDETSTTLMKRWLNDEILDVQTGAFLSAFRAKGATGNELSSMAEVLLNACEMPVERPDLFMVDTCGTGGDGANTFNISTAVAFVASSCGVNIAKHGNKSASGKVGSADVLLNLGINLNSSLEKVISSVDDIGITFLFAPVWHKSLIKLAPLRKSLGIRTVFNQLGPLVNPLRPNAQVLGVASEELLDPMASALNNMDMDRAIVVHGYGGLDEASLEGDNKLIFVDKGQLKHSKLNVSDFNYQNSSNKDLIVSNDESYEDILETVLKGIGQKAHMDVVALNTSLVLWAAGVEDDIERGFEKALFSMSKAKPWDKFLRLKTYLES
;
A
#
# COMPACT_ATOMS: atom_id res chain seq x y z
N SER A 1 6.93 -17.47 27.68
CA SER A 1 7.20 -16.32 28.56
C SER A 1 5.91 -15.79 29.14
N LEU A 2 5.90 -15.30 30.37
CA LEU A 2 4.73 -14.70 31.03
C LEU A 2 4.10 -13.58 30.19
N VAL A 3 4.92 -12.78 29.51
CA VAL A 3 4.48 -11.65 28.66
C VAL A 3 3.62 -12.12 27.47
N GLY A 4 4.00 -13.21 26.79
CA GLY A 4 3.19 -13.71 25.67
C GLY A 4 1.81 -14.20 26.12
N SER A 5 1.72 -14.83 27.31
CA SER A 5 0.43 -15.27 27.86
C SER A 5 -0.43 -14.10 28.32
N GLU A 6 0.14 -13.09 28.96
CA GLU A 6 -0.58 -11.89 29.40
C GLU A 6 -1.17 -11.11 28.22
N MET A 7 -0.43 -10.94 27.13
CA MET A 7 -0.92 -10.29 25.92
C MET A 7 -2.08 -11.05 25.28
N CYS A 8 -2.00 -12.39 25.17
CA CYS A 8 -3.11 -13.20 24.69
C CYS A 8 -4.36 -13.05 25.55
N ILE A 9 -4.20 -12.93 26.88
CA ILE A 9 -5.32 -12.71 27.81
C ILE A 9 -5.95 -11.33 27.58
N ARG A 10 -5.14 -10.27 27.51
CA ARG A 10 -5.65 -8.90 27.28
C ARG A 10 -6.44 -8.82 25.96
N ASP A 11 -5.92 -9.37 24.88
CA ASP A 11 -6.62 -9.39 23.59
C ASP A 11 -7.92 -10.22 23.61
N SER A 12 -7.91 -11.38 24.31
CA SER A 12 -9.12 -12.18 24.45
C SER A 12 -10.21 -11.45 25.26
N LEU A 13 -9.82 -10.52 26.14
CA LEU A 13 -10.71 -9.61 26.87
C LEU A 13 -11.03 -8.31 26.11
N LYS A 14 -10.58 -8.19 24.84
CA LYS A 14 -10.71 -6.98 24.00
C LYS A 14 -10.10 -5.73 24.63
N GLN A 15 -9.04 -5.88 25.41
CA GLN A 15 -8.27 -4.77 25.96
C GLN A 15 -7.18 -4.36 24.99
N ASN A 16 -7.09 -3.06 24.72
CA ASN A 16 -6.04 -2.53 23.85
C ASN A 16 -4.67 -2.61 24.56
N LEU A 17 -3.64 -2.88 23.76
CA LEU A 17 -2.27 -2.79 24.24
C LEU A 17 -1.84 -1.32 24.25
N ASP A 18 -1.09 -0.93 25.28
CA ASP A 18 -0.39 0.34 25.27
C ASP A 18 0.85 0.28 24.35
N ASP A 19 1.45 1.44 24.12
CA ASP A 19 2.56 1.60 23.17
C ASP A 19 3.79 0.79 23.61
N GLU A 20 4.10 0.73 24.91
CA GLU A 20 5.21 -0.02 25.46
C GLU A 20 5.02 -1.52 25.27
N THR A 21 3.82 -2.01 25.54
CA THR A 21 3.45 -3.42 25.37
C THR A 21 3.48 -3.83 23.89
N SER A 22 2.91 -3.00 23.01
CA SER A 22 2.90 -3.22 21.55
C SER A 22 4.33 -3.26 20.98
N THR A 23 5.16 -2.33 21.40
CA THR A 23 6.59 -2.25 21.03
C THR A 23 7.36 -3.49 21.54
N THR A 24 7.16 -3.88 22.79
CA THR A 24 7.81 -5.04 23.39
C THR A 24 7.42 -6.34 22.71
N LEU A 25 6.14 -6.52 22.40
CA LEU A 25 5.63 -7.67 21.67
C LEU A 25 6.31 -7.82 20.31
N MET A 26 6.33 -6.73 19.52
CA MET A 26 6.94 -6.76 18.19
C MET A 26 8.45 -7.06 18.27
N LYS A 27 9.18 -6.45 19.19
CA LYS A 27 10.62 -6.75 19.41
C LYS A 27 10.85 -8.21 19.72
N ARG A 28 10.02 -8.82 20.57
CA ARG A 28 10.13 -10.25 20.92
C ARG A 28 9.83 -11.17 19.75
N TRP A 29 8.86 -10.81 18.88
CA TRP A 29 8.63 -11.56 17.63
C TRP A 29 9.85 -11.53 16.71
N LEU A 30 10.46 -10.35 16.54
CA LEU A 30 11.65 -10.22 15.70
C LEU A 30 12.84 -11.03 16.23
N ASN A 31 12.92 -11.21 17.56
CA ASN A 31 13.97 -11.96 18.25
C ASN A 31 13.68 -13.46 18.41
N ASP A 32 12.56 -13.98 17.86
CA ASP A 32 12.12 -15.38 18.03
C ASP A 32 11.89 -15.78 19.52
N GLU A 33 11.50 -14.82 20.37
CA GLU A 33 11.31 -15.05 21.81
C GLU A 33 9.89 -15.50 22.19
N ILE A 34 8.97 -15.61 21.22
CA ILE A 34 7.57 -15.99 21.42
C ILE A 34 7.32 -17.32 20.70
N LEU A 35 6.74 -18.27 21.43
CA LEU A 35 6.42 -19.58 20.88
C LEU A 35 5.33 -19.48 19.81
N ASP A 36 5.37 -20.36 18.80
CA ASP A 36 4.39 -20.41 17.71
C ASP A 36 2.94 -20.51 18.21
N VAL A 37 2.71 -21.32 19.26
CA VAL A 37 1.36 -21.47 19.86
C VAL A 37 0.88 -20.15 20.50
N GLN A 38 1.77 -19.40 21.13
CA GLN A 38 1.44 -18.09 21.71
C GLN A 38 1.21 -17.05 20.61
N THR A 39 2.05 -17.06 19.57
CA THR A 39 1.88 -16.21 18.39
C THR A 39 0.54 -16.47 17.69
N GLY A 40 0.19 -17.73 17.48
CA GLY A 40 -1.10 -18.11 16.89
C GLY A 40 -2.31 -17.66 17.70
N ALA A 41 -2.27 -17.90 19.03
CA ALA A 41 -3.32 -17.47 19.95
C ALA A 41 -3.49 -15.94 19.94
N PHE A 42 -2.37 -15.21 20.03
CA PHE A 42 -2.38 -13.74 19.97
C PHE A 42 -2.95 -13.23 18.65
N LEU A 43 -2.42 -13.68 17.51
CA LEU A 43 -2.87 -13.22 16.20
C LEU A 43 -4.38 -13.45 15.98
N SER A 44 -4.90 -14.55 16.47
CA SER A 44 -6.33 -14.88 16.39
C SER A 44 -7.18 -13.97 17.29
N ALA A 45 -6.76 -13.78 18.54
CA ALA A 45 -7.45 -12.88 19.48
C ALA A 45 -7.39 -11.42 19.03
N PHE A 46 -6.22 -10.97 18.57
CA PHE A 46 -6.02 -9.60 18.06
C PHE A 46 -6.87 -9.33 16.81
N ARG A 47 -6.99 -10.32 15.91
CA ARG A 47 -7.90 -10.23 14.76
C ARG A 47 -9.36 -10.07 15.19
N ALA A 48 -9.79 -10.79 16.23
CA ALA A 48 -11.16 -10.73 16.74
C ALA A 48 -11.46 -9.44 17.50
N LYS A 49 -10.45 -8.84 18.14
CA LYS A 49 -10.55 -7.56 18.84
C LYS A 49 -10.61 -6.39 17.83
N GLY A 50 -9.82 -6.43 16.80
CA GLY A 50 -9.47 -5.30 15.94
C GLY A 50 -8.26 -4.52 16.47
N ALA A 51 -7.44 -4.00 15.58
CA ALA A 51 -6.28 -3.17 15.92
C ALA A 51 -6.70 -1.72 16.14
N THR A 52 -6.02 -1.02 17.04
CA THR A 52 -6.09 0.44 17.18
C THR A 52 -4.94 1.11 16.41
N GLY A 53 -5.07 2.41 16.12
CA GLY A 53 -4.00 3.17 15.48
C GLY A 53 -2.72 3.20 16.29
N ASN A 54 -2.81 3.29 17.62
CA ASN A 54 -1.63 3.27 18.51
C ASN A 54 -0.90 1.91 18.46
N GLU A 55 -1.64 0.81 18.51
CA GLU A 55 -1.05 -0.53 18.39
C GLU A 55 -0.34 -0.69 17.04
N LEU A 56 -0.98 -0.25 15.95
CA LEU A 56 -0.42 -0.34 14.60
C LEU A 56 0.84 0.53 14.44
N SER A 57 0.79 1.78 14.87
CA SER A 57 1.94 2.70 14.77
C SER A 57 3.13 2.23 15.60
N SER A 58 2.91 1.80 16.85
CA SER A 58 3.96 1.28 17.73
C SER A 58 4.62 0.02 17.16
N MET A 59 3.83 -0.91 16.59
CA MET A 59 4.34 -2.11 15.94
C MET A 59 5.08 -1.80 14.63
N ALA A 60 4.54 -0.88 13.81
CA ALA A 60 5.15 -0.46 12.56
C ALA A 60 6.51 0.20 12.78
N GLU A 61 6.62 1.06 13.80
CA GLU A 61 7.86 1.75 14.12
C GLU A 61 9.00 0.79 14.53
N VAL A 62 8.69 -0.30 15.23
CA VAL A 62 9.67 -1.35 15.52
C VAL A 62 10.16 -2.04 14.24
N LEU A 63 9.26 -2.33 13.31
CA LEU A 63 9.61 -2.94 12.01
C LEU A 63 10.45 -2.01 11.15
N LEU A 64 10.11 -0.73 11.11
CA LEU A 64 10.86 0.29 10.37
C LEU A 64 12.28 0.48 10.93
N ASN A 65 12.40 0.49 12.26
CA ASN A 65 13.70 0.62 12.92
C ASN A 65 14.58 -0.65 12.80
N ALA A 66 13.98 -1.80 12.49
CA ALA A 66 14.68 -3.04 12.20
C ALA A 66 15.13 -3.17 10.73
N CYS A 67 14.70 -2.24 9.85
CA CYS A 67 15.16 -2.23 8.46
C CYS A 67 16.58 -1.70 8.36
N GLU A 68 17.47 -2.50 7.77
CA GLU A 68 18.83 -2.09 7.46
C GLU A 68 18.85 -1.22 6.21
N MET A 69 19.28 0.03 6.35
CA MET A 69 19.45 0.96 5.23
C MET A 69 20.92 0.96 4.80
N PRO A 70 21.24 0.55 3.55
CA PRO A 70 22.62 0.49 3.07
C PRO A 70 23.23 1.88 2.80
N VAL A 71 22.38 2.86 2.54
CA VAL A 71 22.71 4.26 2.28
C VAL A 71 21.72 5.19 2.99
N GLU A 72 22.02 6.44 3.09
CA GLU A 72 21.07 7.44 3.61
C GLU A 72 19.81 7.52 2.73
N ARG A 73 18.69 7.82 3.37
CA ARG A 73 17.43 8.05 2.64
C ARG A 73 17.55 9.33 1.80
N PRO A 74 17.01 9.34 0.58
CA PRO A 74 16.96 10.55 -0.22
C PRO A 74 16.21 11.67 0.52
N ASP A 75 16.76 12.87 0.49
CA ASP A 75 16.10 14.08 1.03
C ASP A 75 15.12 14.66 -0.01
N LEU A 76 14.05 13.90 -0.25
CA LEU A 76 13.01 14.18 -1.23
C LEU A 76 11.65 13.99 -0.60
N PHE A 77 10.69 14.82 -1.00
CA PHE A 77 9.29 14.55 -0.70
C PHE A 77 8.83 13.34 -1.51
N MET A 78 8.53 12.24 -0.84
CA MET A 78 8.14 10.97 -1.45
C MET A 78 6.73 10.58 -1.05
N VAL A 79 6.04 9.88 -1.95
CA VAL A 79 4.70 9.34 -1.71
C VAL A 79 4.70 7.83 -1.93
N ASP A 80 4.01 7.09 -1.06
CA ASP A 80 3.67 5.68 -1.29
C ASP A 80 2.19 5.54 -1.69
N THR A 81 1.89 4.52 -2.46
CA THR A 81 0.53 4.12 -2.82
C THR A 81 0.41 2.61 -2.76
N CYS A 82 -0.42 2.12 -1.86
CA CYS A 82 -0.62 0.69 -1.64
C CYS A 82 -1.98 0.42 -1.00
N GLY A 83 -2.39 -0.85 -1.00
CA GLY A 83 -3.58 -1.30 -0.30
C GLY A 83 -3.25 -2.40 0.70
N THR A 84 -4.19 -2.67 1.61
CA THR A 84 -4.09 -3.81 2.54
C THR A 84 -4.23 -5.15 1.83
N GLY A 85 -4.70 -5.13 0.59
CA GLY A 85 -5.06 -6.32 -0.16
C GLY A 85 -6.24 -7.07 0.46
N GLY A 86 -6.68 -8.12 -0.22
CA GLY A 86 -7.66 -9.07 0.32
C GLY A 86 -9.10 -8.59 0.27
N ASP A 87 -9.42 -7.68 -0.61
CA ASP A 87 -10.76 -7.24 -0.99
C ASP A 87 -11.55 -8.33 -1.74
N GLY A 88 -10.85 -9.30 -2.31
CA GLY A 88 -11.45 -10.38 -3.11
C GLY A 88 -11.94 -9.96 -4.50
N ALA A 89 -11.74 -8.71 -4.89
CA ALA A 89 -12.29 -8.14 -6.12
C ALA A 89 -11.65 -8.66 -7.41
N ASN A 90 -10.42 -9.18 -7.34
CA ASN A 90 -9.70 -9.72 -8.50
C ASN A 90 -9.38 -8.70 -9.60
N THR A 91 -9.26 -7.45 -9.22
CA THR A 91 -8.88 -6.38 -10.13
C THR A 91 -7.44 -6.54 -10.61
N PHE A 92 -7.10 -5.87 -11.70
CA PHE A 92 -5.70 -5.71 -12.09
C PHE A 92 -4.93 -4.87 -11.05
N ASN A 93 -3.59 -4.79 -11.20
CA ASN A 93 -2.74 -4.09 -10.22
C ASN A 93 -2.87 -2.55 -10.31
N ILE A 94 -4.03 -2.04 -9.87
CA ILE A 94 -4.40 -0.61 -9.95
C ILE A 94 -3.35 0.25 -9.29
N SER A 95 -2.97 -0.02 -8.02
CA SER A 95 -1.99 0.80 -7.30
C SER A 95 -0.60 0.79 -7.95
N THR A 96 -0.25 -0.26 -8.71
CA THR A 96 1.00 -0.30 -9.49
C THR A 96 0.92 0.65 -10.68
N ALA A 97 -0.18 0.65 -11.42
CA ALA A 97 -0.42 1.61 -12.51
C ALA A 97 -0.40 3.05 -11.98
N VAL A 98 -1.11 3.32 -10.87
CA VAL A 98 -1.16 4.60 -10.18
C VAL A 98 0.24 5.13 -9.85
N ALA A 99 1.13 4.27 -9.35
CA ALA A 99 2.50 4.66 -9.03
C ALA A 99 3.25 5.24 -10.23
N PHE A 100 3.17 4.59 -11.40
CA PHE A 100 3.81 5.07 -12.62
C PHE A 100 3.14 6.34 -13.18
N VAL A 101 1.80 6.40 -13.12
CA VAL A 101 1.05 7.59 -13.58
C VAL A 101 1.36 8.79 -12.70
N ALA A 102 1.33 8.65 -11.38
CA ALA A 102 1.67 9.73 -10.45
C ALA A 102 3.13 10.19 -10.62
N SER A 103 4.07 9.25 -10.79
CA SER A 103 5.46 9.60 -11.07
C SER A 103 5.61 10.38 -12.39
N SER A 104 4.85 10.02 -13.43
CA SER A 104 4.85 10.73 -14.70
C SER A 104 4.21 12.14 -14.62
N CYS A 105 3.44 12.40 -13.55
CA CYS A 105 2.88 13.71 -13.21
C CYS A 105 3.82 14.56 -12.31
N GLY A 106 5.02 14.06 -12.00
CA GLY A 106 6.04 14.80 -11.25
C GLY A 106 6.13 14.46 -9.76
N VAL A 107 5.47 13.39 -9.29
CA VAL A 107 5.57 12.92 -7.91
C VAL A 107 6.72 11.93 -7.78
N ASN A 108 7.54 12.04 -6.73
CA ASN A 108 8.52 11.01 -6.39
C ASN A 108 7.82 9.87 -5.67
N ILE A 109 7.80 8.70 -6.28
CA ILE A 109 7.08 7.53 -5.75
C ILE A 109 8.06 6.52 -5.15
N ALA A 110 7.89 6.23 -3.87
CA ALA A 110 8.54 5.13 -3.17
C ALA A 110 7.54 4.01 -2.91
N LYS A 111 7.23 3.21 -3.93
CA LYS A 111 6.19 2.18 -3.80
C LYS A 111 6.68 0.98 -3.03
N HIS A 112 6.07 0.71 -1.87
CA HIS A 112 6.26 -0.53 -1.13
C HIS A 112 5.26 -1.59 -1.62
N GLY A 113 5.75 -2.78 -1.93
CA GLY A 113 4.90 -3.84 -2.49
C GLY A 113 5.41 -5.25 -2.27
N ASN A 114 4.54 -6.21 -2.55
CA ASN A 114 4.83 -7.63 -2.32
C ASN A 114 4.25 -8.50 -3.45
N LYS A 115 4.61 -9.79 -3.43
CA LYS A 115 3.89 -10.83 -4.15
C LYS A 115 2.52 -11.07 -3.54
N SER A 116 1.58 -11.58 -4.34
CA SER A 116 0.26 -11.91 -3.82
C SER A 116 0.34 -13.03 -2.77
N ALA A 117 -0.36 -12.82 -1.66
CA ALA A 117 -0.52 -13.86 -0.63
C ALA A 117 -1.65 -14.87 -0.97
N SER A 118 -2.54 -14.53 -1.91
CA SER A 118 -3.76 -15.30 -2.23
C SER A 118 -3.68 -16.13 -3.52
N GLY A 119 -2.48 -16.25 -4.12
CA GLY A 119 -2.28 -17.02 -5.36
C GLY A 119 -2.62 -16.27 -6.65
N LYS A 120 -2.95 -14.99 -6.58
CA LYS A 120 -3.11 -14.09 -7.72
C LYS A 120 -1.82 -13.31 -7.98
N VAL A 121 -1.81 -12.49 -9.04
CA VAL A 121 -0.64 -11.70 -9.43
C VAL A 121 -0.56 -10.45 -8.55
N GLY A 122 0.44 -10.39 -7.67
CA GLY A 122 0.74 -9.20 -6.86
C GLY A 122 1.54 -8.15 -7.62
N SER A 123 1.76 -6.99 -7.00
CA SER A 123 2.53 -5.89 -7.61
C SER A 123 3.95 -6.30 -8.01
N ALA A 124 4.61 -7.11 -7.18
CA ALA A 124 5.95 -7.63 -7.49
C ALA A 124 5.93 -8.64 -8.64
N ASP A 125 4.88 -9.47 -8.72
CA ASP A 125 4.79 -10.50 -9.76
C ASP A 125 4.63 -9.85 -11.15
N VAL A 126 3.71 -8.89 -11.30
CA VAL A 126 3.48 -8.21 -12.58
C VAL A 126 4.72 -7.42 -13.03
N LEU A 127 5.44 -6.79 -12.10
CA LEU A 127 6.66 -6.05 -12.43
C LEU A 127 7.80 -6.97 -12.85
N LEU A 128 7.97 -8.13 -12.17
CA LEU A 128 8.94 -9.16 -12.57
C LEU A 128 8.65 -9.71 -13.96
N ASN A 129 7.38 -10.03 -14.24
CA ASN A 129 6.96 -10.57 -15.54
C ASN A 129 7.17 -9.56 -16.67
N LEU A 130 7.05 -8.26 -16.40
CA LEU A 130 7.39 -7.18 -17.34
C LEU A 130 8.89 -6.87 -17.39
N GLY A 131 9.71 -7.55 -16.59
CA GLY A 131 11.18 -7.49 -16.65
C GLY A 131 11.81 -6.45 -15.73
N ILE A 132 11.13 -5.97 -14.69
CA ILE A 132 11.77 -5.18 -13.63
C ILE A 132 12.62 -6.10 -12.77
N ASN A 133 13.91 -5.79 -12.60
CA ASN A 133 14.81 -6.55 -11.74
C ASN A 133 14.61 -6.20 -10.27
N LEU A 134 13.82 -6.99 -9.55
CA LEU A 134 13.58 -6.81 -8.10
C LEU A 134 14.76 -7.29 -7.22
N ASN A 135 15.81 -7.89 -7.82
CA ASN A 135 17.02 -8.32 -7.12
C ASN A 135 18.20 -7.35 -7.34
N SER A 136 17.94 -6.17 -7.87
CA SER A 136 18.93 -5.10 -7.99
C SER A 136 19.47 -4.70 -6.59
N SER A 137 20.68 -4.11 -6.53
CA SER A 137 21.25 -3.71 -5.25
C SER A 137 20.34 -2.69 -4.53
N LEU A 138 20.31 -2.73 -3.20
CA LEU A 138 19.44 -1.85 -2.41
C LEU A 138 19.79 -0.37 -2.63
N GLU A 139 21.07 -0.05 -2.79
CA GLU A 139 21.55 1.31 -3.10
C GLU A 139 20.92 1.82 -4.39
N LYS A 140 20.88 0.95 -5.40
CA LYS A 140 20.31 1.26 -6.71
C LYS A 140 18.79 1.40 -6.67
N VAL A 141 18.12 0.53 -5.89
CA VAL A 141 16.68 0.64 -5.63
C VAL A 141 16.37 1.98 -4.94
N ILE A 142 17.17 2.39 -3.95
CA ILE A 142 16.99 3.66 -3.26
C ILE A 142 17.24 4.84 -4.19
N SER A 143 18.36 4.86 -4.93
CA SER A 143 18.70 6.00 -5.81
C SER A 143 17.75 6.14 -7.00
N SER A 144 17.03 5.08 -7.39
CA SER A 144 16.08 5.19 -8.50
C SER A 144 14.94 6.18 -8.25
N VAL A 145 14.58 6.47 -6.99
CA VAL A 145 13.57 7.49 -6.72
C VAL A 145 14.08 8.89 -7.05
N ASP A 146 15.35 9.17 -6.84
CA ASP A 146 16.00 10.46 -7.19
C ASP A 146 16.24 10.57 -8.70
N ASP A 147 16.85 9.54 -9.30
CA ASP A 147 17.25 9.55 -10.71
C ASP A 147 16.09 9.42 -11.70
N ILE A 148 15.07 8.65 -11.33
CA ILE A 148 13.93 8.32 -12.20
C ILE A 148 12.63 8.96 -11.73
N GLY A 149 12.49 9.22 -10.42
CA GLY A 149 11.27 9.70 -9.78
C GLY A 149 10.34 8.57 -9.31
N ILE A 150 10.78 7.32 -9.37
CA ILE A 150 10.03 6.16 -8.88
C ILE A 150 10.97 5.03 -8.48
N THR A 151 10.63 4.34 -7.39
CA THR A 151 11.25 3.07 -6.99
C THR A 151 10.22 2.05 -6.58
N PHE A 152 10.60 0.77 -6.60
CA PHE A 152 9.81 -0.32 -6.08
C PHE A 152 10.57 -1.07 -4.98
N LEU A 153 10.02 -1.05 -3.77
CA LEU A 153 10.60 -1.66 -2.58
C LEU A 153 9.92 -3.01 -2.33
N PHE A 154 10.63 -4.08 -2.70
CA PHE A 154 10.11 -5.45 -2.54
C PHE A 154 10.16 -5.89 -1.08
N ALA A 155 9.02 -5.93 -0.40
CA ALA A 155 8.90 -6.12 1.05
C ALA A 155 9.74 -7.27 1.65
N PRO A 156 9.85 -8.47 1.06
CA PRO A 156 10.67 -9.55 1.63
C PRO A 156 12.16 -9.23 1.72
N VAL A 157 12.67 -8.36 0.87
CA VAL A 157 14.09 -7.95 0.88
C VAL A 157 14.37 -7.03 2.07
N TRP A 158 13.41 -6.17 2.41
CA TRP A 158 13.53 -5.17 3.47
C TRP A 158 13.16 -5.70 4.85
N HIS A 159 12.19 -6.61 4.93
CA HIS A 159 11.64 -7.14 6.19
C HIS A 159 11.97 -8.63 6.36
N LYS A 160 13.25 -8.98 6.30
CA LYS A 160 13.75 -10.37 6.39
C LYS A 160 13.28 -11.10 7.65
N SER A 161 13.17 -10.39 8.77
CA SER A 161 12.70 -10.93 10.04
C SER A 161 11.24 -11.44 10.00
N LEU A 162 10.39 -10.84 9.15
CA LEU A 162 9.00 -11.29 9.00
C LEU A 162 8.85 -12.55 8.16
N ILE A 163 9.87 -12.96 7.40
CA ILE A 163 9.83 -14.18 6.59
C ILE A 163 9.63 -15.41 7.49
N LYS A 164 10.22 -15.42 8.68
CA LYS A 164 10.10 -16.51 9.64
C LYS A 164 8.65 -16.76 10.11
N LEU A 165 7.83 -15.72 10.15
CA LEU A 165 6.41 -15.82 10.51
C LEU A 165 5.50 -16.29 9.36
N ALA A 166 6.00 -16.38 8.14
CA ALA A 166 5.20 -16.74 6.98
C ALA A 166 4.60 -18.16 7.06
N PRO A 167 5.32 -19.21 7.49
CA PRO A 167 4.76 -20.56 7.63
C PRO A 167 3.61 -20.60 8.65
N LEU A 168 3.77 -19.97 9.82
CA LEU A 168 2.75 -19.90 10.86
C LEU A 168 1.50 -19.15 10.34
N ARG A 169 1.68 -17.99 9.72
CA ARG A 169 0.57 -17.22 9.13
C ARG A 169 -0.19 -18.01 8.07
N LYS A 170 0.53 -18.76 7.23
CA LYS A 170 -0.08 -19.64 6.22
C LYS A 170 -0.89 -20.76 6.89
N SER A 171 -0.38 -21.37 7.96
CA SER A 171 -1.06 -22.42 8.70
C SER A 171 -2.30 -21.93 9.45
N LEU A 172 -2.30 -20.68 9.94
CA LEU A 172 -3.46 -20.06 10.56
C LEU A 172 -4.61 -19.83 9.56
N GLY A 173 -4.33 -19.61 8.28
CA GLY A 173 -5.32 -19.42 7.23
C GLY A 173 -6.22 -18.20 7.38
N ILE A 174 -5.86 -17.24 8.25
CA ILE A 174 -6.60 -15.99 8.48
C ILE A 174 -5.75 -14.77 8.18
N ARG A 175 -6.39 -13.65 7.89
CA ARG A 175 -5.72 -12.35 7.85
C ARG A 175 -5.35 -11.92 9.27
N THR A 176 -4.14 -11.44 9.43
CA THR A 176 -3.58 -11.04 10.74
C THR A 176 -3.16 -9.57 10.72
N VAL A 177 -2.71 -9.03 11.84
CA VAL A 177 -2.16 -7.67 11.95
C VAL A 177 -1.06 -7.40 10.93
N PHE A 178 -0.28 -8.38 10.52
CA PHE A 178 0.76 -8.22 9.50
C PHE A 178 0.23 -7.83 8.11
N ASN A 179 -1.05 -8.05 7.83
CA ASN A 179 -1.69 -7.55 6.61
C ASN A 179 -2.01 -6.05 6.69
N GLN A 180 -2.15 -5.52 7.90
CA GLN A 180 -2.36 -4.09 8.18
C GLN A 180 -1.02 -3.37 8.32
N LEU A 181 0.00 -4.02 8.87
CA LEU A 181 1.33 -3.44 9.05
C LEU A 181 2.09 -3.26 7.72
N GLY A 182 1.88 -4.15 6.74
CA GLY A 182 2.59 -4.08 5.44
C GLY A 182 2.58 -2.68 4.81
N PRO A 183 1.43 -2.02 4.67
CA PRO A 183 1.32 -0.66 4.15
C PRO A 183 2.01 0.42 5.00
N LEU A 184 2.23 0.19 6.28
CA LEU A 184 2.79 1.17 7.23
C LEU A 184 4.31 1.08 7.37
N VAL A 185 4.95 0.08 6.75
CA VAL A 185 6.37 -0.21 6.98
C VAL A 185 7.24 0.00 5.75
N ASN A 186 6.96 1.05 4.98
CA ASN A 186 7.82 1.44 3.88
C ASN A 186 9.19 1.91 4.39
N PRO A 187 10.30 1.24 4.02
CA PRO A 187 11.63 1.52 4.57
C PRO A 187 12.15 2.92 4.25
N LEU A 188 11.67 3.55 3.16
CA LEU A 188 12.04 4.92 2.81
C LEU A 188 11.28 5.99 3.60
N ARG A 189 10.30 5.59 4.45
CA ARG A 189 9.50 6.52 5.27
C ARG A 189 8.97 7.70 4.43
N PRO A 190 8.09 7.46 3.45
CA PRO A 190 7.56 8.52 2.59
C PRO A 190 6.84 9.60 3.42
N ASN A 191 6.86 10.84 2.94
CA ASN A 191 6.20 11.98 3.59
C ASN A 191 4.68 11.91 3.48
N ALA A 192 4.19 11.25 2.43
CA ALA A 192 2.76 11.12 2.18
C ALA A 192 2.39 9.72 1.69
N GLN A 193 1.10 9.37 1.85
CA GLN A 193 0.62 8.05 1.44
C GLN A 193 -0.84 8.06 1.02
N VAL A 194 -1.17 7.30 -0.02
CA VAL A 194 -2.55 6.86 -0.28
C VAL A 194 -2.64 5.38 0.05
N LEU A 195 -3.50 5.05 1.02
CA LEU A 195 -3.63 3.71 1.57
C LEU A 195 -5.05 3.20 1.41
N GLY A 196 -5.22 2.16 0.59
CA GLY A 196 -6.49 1.49 0.40
C GLY A 196 -6.76 0.43 1.47
N VAL A 197 -8.00 0.34 1.95
CA VAL A 197 -8.43 -0.66 2.93
C VAL A 197 -9.63 -1.45 2.42
N ALA A 198 -9.54 -2.78 2.50
CA ALA A 198 -10.58 -3.70 2.05
C ALA A 198 -11.81 -3.77 2.99
N SER A 199 -11.73 -3.21 4.19
CA SER A 199 -12.82 -3.17 5.16
C SER A 199 -12.94 -1.77 5.75
N GLU A 200 -14.18 -1.28 5.85
CA GLU A 200 -14.49 0.03 6.43
C GLU A 200 -13.96 0.19 7.85
N GLU A 201 -13.98 -0.90 8.63
CA GLU A 201 -13.47 -0.93 10.01
C GLU A 201 -11.98 -0.56 10.13
N LEU A 202 -11.21 -0.65 9.03
CA LEU A 202 -9.80 -0.31 8.99
C LEU A 202 -9.53 1.18 8.71
N LEU A 203 -10.53 1.96 8.29
CA LEU A 203 -10.34 3.37 7.94
C LEU A 203 -9.74 4.16 9.12
N ASP A 204 -10.43 4.18 10.26
CA ASP A 204 -10.00 4.95 11.44
C ASP A 204 -8.68 4.44 12.04
N PRO A 205 -8.47 3.12 12.26
CA PRO A 205 -7.21 2.63 12.77
C PRO A 205 -6.01 2.95 11.87
N MET A 206 -6.16 2.81 10.55
CA MET A 206 -5.06 3.08 9.61
C MET A 206 -4.77 4.58 9.50
N ALA A 207 -5.80 5.43 9.44
CA ALA A 207 -5.62 6.88 9.44
C ALA A 207 -4.98 7.39 10.75
N SER A 208 -5.42 6.86 11.89
CA SER A 208 -4.80 7.16 13.19
C SER A 208 -3.35 6.68 13.25
N ALA A 209 -3.03 5.49 12.71
CA ALA A 209 -1.66 5.01 12.67
C ALA A 209 -0.76 5.93 11.83
N LEU A 210 -1.18 6.32 10.62
CA LEU A 210 -0.43 7.24 9.78
C LEU A 210 -0.21 8.60 10.46
N ASN A 211 -1.24 9.11 11.14
CA ASN A 211 -1.14 10.34 11.90
C ASN A 211 -0.15 10.23 13.07
N ASN A 212 -0.16 9.12 13.80
CA ASN A 212 0.78 8.87 14.91
C ASN A 212 2.22 8.65 14.44
N MET A 213 2.42 8.33 13.17
CA MET A 213 3.73 8.17 12.52
C MET A 213 4.21 9.47 11.86
N ASP A 214 3.62 10.61 12.22
CA ASP A 214 3.97 11.94 11.73
C ASP A 214 3.91 12.09 10.20
N MET A 215 2.97 11.39 9.56
CA MET A 215 2.75 11.52 8.12
C MET A 215 2.26 12.93 7.79
N ASP A 216 2.94 13.63 6.90
CA ASP A 216 2.59 15.01 6.52
C ASP A 216 1.19 15.09 5.91
N ARG A 217 0.92 14.24 4.92
CA ARG A 217 -0.39 14.12 4.26
C ARG A 217 -0.68 12.65 3.92
N ALA A 218 -1.91 12.20 4.18
CA ALA A 218 -2.32 10.89 3.70
C ALA A 218 -3.81 10.85 3.37
N ILE A 219 -4.20 9.87 2.56
CA ILE A 219 -5.59 9.48 2.36
C ILE A 219 -5.70 8.00 2.66
N VAL A 220 -6.60 7.63 3.58
CA VAL A 220 -7.05 6.25 3.73
C VAL A 220 -8.38 6.12 2.99
N VAL A 221 -8.47 5.18 2.07
CA VAL A 221 -9.64 5.01 1.20
C VAL A 221 -10.24 3.60 1.33
N HIS A 222 -11.56 3.54 1.44
CA HIS A 222 -12.36 2.32 1.30
C HIS A 222 -13.32 2.53 0.15
N GLY A 223 -13.08 1.84 -0.97
CA GLY A 223 -13.84 1.97 -2.19
C GLY A 223 -15.21 1.29 -2.12
N TYR A 224 -16.15 1.77 -2.91
CA TYR A 224 -17.44 1.13 -3.06
C TYR A 224 -17.29 -0.36 -3.42
N GLY A 225 -18.13 -1.20 -2.82
CA GLY A 225 -18.05 -2.65 -3.01
C GLY A 225 -16.92 -3.35 -2.25
N GLY A 226 -16.19 -2.64 -1.38
CA GLY A 226 -15.14 -3.20 -0.55
C GLY A 226 -13.75 -3.18 -1.18
N LEU A 227 -13.56 -2.42 -2.27
CA LEU A 227 -12.25 -2.26 -2.90
C LEU A 227 -11.26 -1.58 -1.94
N ASP A 228 -10.00 -2.01 -1.97
CA ASP A 228 -8.90 -1.30 -1.33
C ASP A 228 -8.22 -0.26 -2.25
N GLU A 229 -9.01 0.30 -3.16
CA GLU A 229 -8.77 1.50 -3.98
C GLU A 229 -10.08 2.29 -4.13
N ALA A 230 -10.00 3.54 -4.58
CA ALA A 230 -11.21 4.28 -4.95
C ALA A 230 -11.88 3.65 -6.18
N SER A 231 -13.17 3.38 -6.05
CA SER A 231 -14.02 2.75 -7.06
C SER A 231 -14.71 3.78 -7.94
N LEU A 232 -15.01 3.39 -9.18
CA LEU A 232 -15.82 4.18 -10.13
C LEU A 232 -17.33 3.90 -10.01
N GLU A 233 -17.75 2.91 -9.22
CA GLU A 233 -19.14 2.44 -9.19
C GLU A 233 -20.02 3.20 -8.21
N GLY A 234 -19.46 3.80 -7.15
CA GLY A 234 -20.26 4.48 -6.13
C GLY A 234 -19.42 5.31 -5.16
N ASP A 235 -20.06 5.68 -4.04
CA ASP A 235 -19.43 6.51 -3.00
C ASP A 235 -18.24 5.80 -2.35
N ASN A 236 -17.09 6.43 -2.39
CA ASN A 236 -15.91 5.99 -1.66
C ASN A 236 -15.83 6.70 -0.31
N LYS A 237 -15.46 5.99 0.74
CA LYS A 237 -15.23 6.55 2.08
C LYS A 237 -13.75 6.88 2.22
N LEU A 238 -13.46 8.09 2.65
CA LEU A 238 -12.10 8.61 2.78
C LEU A 238 -11.86 9.19 4.17
N ILE A 239 -10.63 9.03 4.65
CA ILE A 239 -10.12 9.85 5.75
C ILE A 239 -8.88 10.56 5.24
N PHE A 240 -8.93 11.89 5.22
CA PHE A 240 -7.79 12.73 4.96
C PHE A 240 -7.00 12.93 6.26
N VAL A 241 -5.70 12.67 6.20
CA VAL A 241 -4.73 13.03 7.23
C VAL A 241 -3.95 14.21 6.69
N ASP A 242 -4.01 15.34 7.38
CA ASP A 242 -3.29 16.57 7.00
C ASP A 242 -2.77 17.25 8.26
N LYS A 243 -1.45 17.22 8.44
CA LYS A 243 -0.74 17.91 9.55
C LYS A 243 -1.36 17.63 10.91
N GLY A 244 -1.59 16.38 11.24
CA GLY A 244 -2.14 15.96 12.54
C GLY A 244 -3.67 16.02 12.65
N GLN A 245 -4.37 16.41 11.59
CA GLN A 245 -5.83 16.45 11.55
C GLN A 245 -6.42 15.32 10.73
N LEU A 246 -7.43 14.66 11.26
CA LEU A 246 -8.19 13.61 10.58
C LEU A 246 -9.54 14.18 10.13
N LYS A 247 -9.83 14.08 8.83
CA LYS A 247 -11.10 14.55 8.25
C LYS A 247 -11.78 13.44 7.46
N HIS A 248 -12.90 12.95 7.95
CA HIS A 248 -13.77 12.04 7.23
C HIS A 248 -14.42 12.72 6.03
N SER A 249 -14.48 12.04 4.91
CA SER A 249 -15.07 12.54 3.67
C SER A 249 -15.67 11.39 2.85
N LYS A 250 -16.44 11.77 1.85
CA LYS A 250 -16.89 10.86 0.78
C LYS A 250 -16.46 11.43 -0.55
N LEU A 251 -16.01 10.58 -1.43
CA LEU A 251 -15.73 10.91 -2.81
C LEU A 251 -16.84 10.29 -3.66
N ASN A 252 -17.70 11.15 -4.17
CA ASN A 252 -18.76 10.74 -5.08
C ASN A 252 -18.22 10.81 -6.52
N VAL A 253 -18.23 9.68 -7.16
CA VAL A 253 -17.74 9.58 -8.53
C VAL A 253 -18.63 10.24 -9.57
N SER A 254 -19.90 10.53 -9.27
CA SER A 254 -20.79 11.31 -10.17
C SER A 254 -20.33 12.76 -10.38
N ASP A 255 -19.41 13.23 -9.53
CA ASP A 255 -18.86 14.59 -9.65
C ASP A 255 -17.81 14.70 -10.77
N PHE A 256 -17.39 13.58 -11.36
CA PHE A 256 -16.40 13.52 -12.42
C PHE A 256 -17.04 13.22 -13.79
N ASN A 257 -16.51 13.82 -14.83
CA ASN A 257 -16.95 13.56 -16.20
C ASN A 257 -16.32 12.27 -16.76
N TYR A 258 -16.70 11.11 -16.20
CA TYR A 258 -16.27 9.80 -16.67
C TYR A 258 -17.46 8.93 -17.05
N GLN A 259 -17.19 7.86 -17.75
CA GLN A 259 -18.23 6.88 -18.12
C GLN A 259 -18.54 5.99 -16.91
N ASN A 260 -19.79 5.85 -16.52
CA ASN A 260 -20.19 4.90 -15.48
C ASN A 260 -19.59 3.53 -15.76
N SER A 261 -18.74 3.07 -14.86
CA SER A 261 -18.07 1.78 -14.91
C SER A 261 -18.33 1.02 -13.62
N SER A 262 -18.45 -0.28 -13.74
CA SER A 262 -18.63 -1.18 -12.60
C SER A 262 -17.28 -1.74 -12.14
N ASN A 263 -17.19 -2.13 -10.87
CA ASN A 263 -16.02 -2.87 -10.38
C ASN A 263 -15.81 -4.19 -11.16
N LYS A 264 -16.84 -4.73 -11.81
CA LYS A 264 -16.71 -5.91 -12.67
C LYS A 264 -15.88 -5.63 -13.94
N ASP A 265 -15.89 -4.39 -14.43
CA ASP A 265 -15.11 -3.98 -15.59
C ASP A 265 -13.59 -3.90 -15.28
N LEU A 266 -13.22 -4.01 -14.00
CA LEU A 266 -11.83 -3.98 -13.52
C LEU A 266 -11.26 -5.38 -13.29
N ILE A 267 -12.09 -6.43 -13.38
CA ILE A 267 -11.68 -7.82 -13.15
C ILE A 267 -10.90 -8.32 -14.37
N VAL A 268 -9.74 -8.93 -14.11
CA VAL A 268 -8.94 -9.57 -15.16
C VAL A 268 -9.68 -10.83 -15.65
N SER A 269 -10.05 -10.84 -16.92
CA SER A 269 -10.70 -11.98 -17.55
C SER A 269 -9.70 -13.13 -17.85
N ASN A 270 -10.20 -14.34 -18.13
CA ASN A 270 -9.35 -15.48 -18.43
C ASN A 270 -8.51 -15.32 -19.71
N ASP A 271 -8.92 -14.43 -20.59
CA ASP A 271 -8.28 -14.18 -21.89
C ASP A 271 -7.29 -12.99 -21.84
N GLU A 272 -7.17 -12.35 -20.67
CA GLU A 272 -6.30 -11.18 -20.45
C GLU A 272 -5.19 -11.52 -19.44
N SER A 273 -4.00 -10.92 -19.61
CA SER A 273 -2.96 -10.97 -18.60
C SER A 273 -2.91 -9.66 -17.79
N TYR A 274 -2.48 -9.77 -16.53
CA TYR A 274 -2.25 -8.60 -15.67
C TYR A 274 -1.20 -7.67 -16.27
N GLU A 275 -0.21 -8.25 -16.95
CA GLU A 275 0.88 -7.57 -17.63
C GLU A 275 0.36 -6.73 -18.81
N ASP A 276 -0.48 -7.32 -19.66
CA ASP A 276 -1.04 -6.66 -20.84
C ASP A 276 -1.94 -5.48 -20.43
N ILE A 277 -2.75 -5.66 -19.38
CA ILE A 277 -3.60 -4.58 -18.86
C ILE A 277 -2.71 -3.46 -18.32
N LEU A 278 -1.71 -3.76 -17.50
CA LEU A 278 -0.81 -2.74 -16.96
C LEU A 278 -0.08 -2.00 -18.10
N GLU A 279 0.46 -2.73 -19.07
CA GLU A 279 1.18 -2.16 -20.22
C GLU A 279 0.29 -1.23 -21.04
N THR A 280 -0.94 -1.67 -21.39
CA THR A 280 -1.88 -0.87 -22.20
C THR A 280 -2.36 0.37 -21.47
N VAL A 281 -2.58 0.29 -20.14
CA VAL A 281 -2.91 1.44 -19.30
C VAL A 281 -1.76 2.45 -19.28
N LEU A 282 -0.52 1.98 -19.03
CA LEU A 282 0.64 2.88 -19.00
C LEU A 282 0.95 3.51 -20.37
N LYS A 283 0.61 2.84 -21.47
CA LYS A 283 0.69 3.36 -22.84
C LYS A 283 -0.46 4.29 -23.22
N GLY A 284 -1.49 4.42 -22.39
CA GLY A 284 -2.65 5.27 -22.65
C GLY A 284 -3.60 4.71 -23.72
N ILE A 285 -3.58 3.40 -23.97
CA ILE A 285 -4.42 2.68 -24.92
C ILE A 285 -5.26 1.57 -24.25
N GLY A 286 -5.30 1.57 -22.91
CA GLY A 286 -6.08 0.62 -22.12
C GLY A 286 -7.59 0.83 -22.26
N GLN A 287 -8.36 -0.12 -21.74
CA GLN A 287 -9.82 0.02 -21.64
C GLN A 287 -10.17 1.26 -20.81
N LYS A 288 -11.28 1.92 -21.17
CA LYS A 288 -11.65 3.18 -20.51
C LYS A 288 -11.85 3.03 -19.01
N ALA A 289 -12.49 1.96 -18.54
CA ALA A 289 -12.66 1.69 -17.11
C ALA A 289 -11.32 1.58 -16.36
N HIS A 290 -10.33 0.90 -16.96
CA HIS A 290 -8.99 0.77 -16.40
C HIS A 290 -8.26 2.12 -16.34
N MET A 291 -8.38 2.91 -17.41
CA MET A 291 -7.79 4.26 -17.46
C MET A 291 -8.42 5.19 -16.42
N ASP A 292 -9.75 5.17 -16.32
CA ASP A 292 -10.50 6.06 -15.41
C ASP A 292 -10.23 5.72 -13.94
N VAL A 293 -10.21 4.42 -13.55
CA VAL A 293 -9.92 4.04 -12.17
C VAL A 293 -8.49 4.40 -11.77
N VAL A 294 -7.54 4.24 -12.69
CA VAL A 294 -6.15 4.65 -12.44
C VAL A 294 -6.04 6.17 -12.32
N ALA A 295 -6.76 6.93 -13.17
CA ALA A 295 -6.78 8.38 -13.08
C ALA A 295 -7.39 8.87 -11.77
N LEU A 296 -8.50 8.25 -11.31
CA LEU A 296 -9.13 8.58 -10.03
C LEU A 296 -8.17 8.34 -8.86
N ASN A 297 -7.56 7.16 -8.79
CA ASN A 297 -6.63 6.87 -7.70
C ASN A 297 -5.33 7.67 -7.79
N THR A 298 -4.88 8.01 -9.00
CA THR A 298 -3.76 8.95 -9.19
C THR A 298 -4.09 10.33 -8.66
N SER A 299 -5.31 10.85 -8.84
CA SER A 299 -5.69 12.16 -8.32
C SER A 299 -5.57 12.24 -6.80
N LEU A 300 -5.87 11.15 -6.08
CA LEU A 300 -5.65 11.06 -4.64
C LEU A 300 -4.15 11.16 -4.29
N VAL A 301 -3.29 10.49 -5.08
CA VAL A 301 -1.83 10.58 -4.89
C VAL A 301 -1.32 11.99 -5.17
N LEU A 302 -1.84 12.67 -6.22
CA LEU A 302 -1.47 14.05 -6.53
C LEU A 302 -1.88 15.00 -5.41
N TRP A 303 -3.04 14.78 -4.78
CA TRP A 303 -3.45 15.53 -3.60
C TRP A 303 -2.50 15.28 -2.41
N ALA A 304 -2.18 14.02 -2.11
CA ALA A 304 -1.27 13.67 -1.03
C ALA A 304 0.13 14.27 -1.24
N ALA A 305 0.59 14.33 -2.50
CA ALA A 305 1.86 14.95 -2.89
C ALA A 305 1.85 16.49 -2.83
N GLY A 306 0.70 17.14 -2.66
CA GLY A 306 0.57 18.60 -2.77
C GLY A 306 0.80 19.15 -4.19
N VAL A 307 0.69 18.30 -5.20
CA VAL A 307 0.85 18.66 -6.62
C VAL A 307 -0.44 19.22 -7.21
N GLU A 308 -1.58 18.76 -6.71
CA GLU A 308 -2.90 19.24 -7.09
C GLU A 308 -3.87 19.06 -5.90
N ASP A 309 -4.47 20.14 -5.45
CA ASP A 309 -5.42 20.09 -4.34
C ASP A 309 -6.86 19.78 -4.77
N ASP A 310 -7.15 19.94 -6.06
CA ASP A 310 -8.43 19.63 -6.68
C ASP A 310 -8.38 18.21 -7.31
N ILE A 311 -9.23 17.31 -6.79
CA ILE A 311 -9.25 15.92 -7.22
C ILE A 311 -9.67 15.77 -8.69
N GLU A 312 -10.62 16.59 -9.18
CA GLU A 312 -11.06 16.57 -10.57
C GLU A 312 -9.93 16.99 -11.52
N ARG A 313 -9.24 18.07 -11.20
CA ARG A 313 -8.05 18.49 -11.98
C ARG A 313 -6.92 17.46 -11.92
N GLY A 314 -6.76 16.80 -10.76
CA GLY A 314 -5.82 15.69 -10.61
C GLY A 314 -6.17 14.52 -11.53
N PHE A 315 -7.46 14.20 -11.65
CA PHE A 315 -7.96 13.16 -12.55
C PHE A 315 -7.66 13.50 -14.02
N GLU A 316 -7.98 14.72 -14.47
CA GLU A 316 -7.68 15.18 -15.84
C GLU A 316 -6.17 15.17 -16.14
N LYS A 317 -5.34 15.58 -15.17
CA LYS A 317 -3.88 15.56 -15.30
C LYS A 317 -3.34 14.14 -15.47
N ALA A 318 -3.89 13.17 -14.75
CA ALA A 318 -3.54 11.77 -14.88
C ALA A 318 -3.91 11.22 -16.27
N LEU A 319 -5.16 11.47 -16.75
CA LEU A 319 -5.59 11.07 -18.08
C LEU A 319 -4.72 11.69 -19.17
N PHE A 320 -4.39 12.99 -19.04
CA PHE A 320 -3.50 13.66 -19.99
C PHE A 320 -2.11 13.03 -20.02
N SER A 321 -1.54 12.70 -18.86
CA SER A 321 -0.23 12.04 -18.81
C SER A 321 -0.24 10.68 -19.48
N MET A 322 -1.27 9.86 -19.22
CA MET A 322 -1.46 8.56 -19.87
C MET A 322 -1.63 8.69 -21.38
N SER A 323 -2.42 9.66 -21.86
CA SER A 323 -2.63 9.90 -23.31
C SER A 323 -1.34 10.24 -24.09
N LYS A 324 -0.28 10.59 -23.38
CA LYS A 324 1.07 10.86 -23.93
C LYS A 324 2.04 9.70 -23.69
N ALA A 325 1.58 8.56 -23.19
CA ALA A 325 2.37 7.40 -22.82
C ALA A 325 3.54 7.72 -21.85
N LYS A 326 3.49 8.86 -21.13
CA LYS A 326 4.54 9.23 -20.16
C LYS A 326 4.75 8.20 -19.04
N PRO A 327 3.69 7.52 -18.51
CA PRO A 327 3.90 6.47 -17.52
C PRO A 327 4.68 5.27 -18.07
N TRP A 328 4.49 4.93 -19.34
CA TRP A 328 5.26 3.86 -19.99
C TRP A 328 6.75 4.23 -20.14
N ASP A 329 7.05 5.48 -20.50
CA ASP A 329 8.44 5.98 -20.53
C ASP A 329 9.09 5.88 -19.13
N LYS A 330 8.35 6.21 -18.07
CA LYS A 330 8.83 6.03 -16.68
C LYS A 330 9.12 4.57 -16.35
N PHE A 331 8.23 3.67 -16.77
CA PHE A 331 8.41 2.23 -16.61
C PHE A 331 9.69 1.74 -17.29
N LEU A 332 9.89 2.09 -18.56
CA LEU A 332 11.07 1.69 -19.32
C LEU A 332 12.37 2.24 -18.72
N ARG A 333 12.36 3.49 -18.26
CA ARG A 333 13.51 4.08 -17.58
C ARG A 333 13.84 3.37 -16.28
N LEU A 334 12.86 3.05 -15.43
CA LEU A 334 13.08 2.29 -14.21
C LEU A 334 13.62 0.88 -14.52
N LYS A 335 13.04 0.20 -15.51
CA LYS A 335 13.49 -1.12 -15.96
C LYS A 335 14.96 -1.09 -16.35
N THR A 336 15.34 -0.21 -17.27
CA THR A 336 16.74 -0.06 -17.72
C THR A 336 17.68 0.30 -16.56
N TYR A 337 17.25 1.18 -15.66
CA TYR A 337 18.05 1.59 -14.52
C TYR A 337 18.34 0.44 -13.55
N LEU A 338 17.38 -0.42 -13.28
CA LEU A 338 17.53 -1.55 -12.37
C LEU A 338 18.22 -2.77 -13.01
N GLU A 339 18.27 -2.88 -14.34
CA GLU A 339 19.01 -3.91 -15.07
C GLU A 339 20.53 -3.63 -15.12
N SER A 340 20.91 -2.37 -15.23
CA SER A 340 22.32 -1.93 -15.30
C SER A 340 23.05 -2.10 -13.97
#